data_6e088ccda2f72c72790504a6991735f6
#
_entry.id   6e088ccda2f72c72790504a6991735f6
#
_cell.length_a   1.000
_cell.length_b   1.000
_cell.length_c   1.000
_cell.angle_alpha   90.00
_cell.angle_beta   90.00
_cell.angle_gamma   90.00
#
_symmetry.space_group_name_H-M   'P 1'
#
loop_
_entity.id
_entity.type
_entity.pdbx_description
1 polymer ?
#
loop_
_entity_poly.entity_id
_entity_poly.type
_entity_poly.pdbx_seq_one_letter_code
_entity_poly.pdbx_strand_id
1 'polypeptide(L)'
;SVKELREIGIQPDVLLCRSEQPLPDGERRKIALFTNVSEKAVISAVDLDNIYKIPMWLHQQQLDQLVVERLRLEQKAAPTADLSEWLAVVDASEHPIDEVTIAVVGKYVDHQDAYKSVAEALKHGGLRQRSRVKLKWLESEDIEREGADKVLAGIDGI
;
A
#
# COMPACT_ATOMS: atom_id res chain seq x y z
N SER A 1 -10.77 -20.86 -1.36
CA SER A 1 -9.50 -20.50 -2.00
C SER A 1 -8.40 -21.55 -1.79
N VAL A 2 -7.93 -21.89 -0.56
CA VAL A 2 -6.87 -22.93 -0.38
C VAL A 2 -7.33 -24.30 -0.87
N LYS A 3 -8.59 -24.67 -0.62
CA LYS A 3 -9.17 -25.93 -1.13
C LYS A 3 -9.08 -26.00 -2.66
N GLU A 4 -9.49 -24.96 -3.35
CA GLU A 4 -9.46 -24.86 -4.82
C GLU A 4 -8.02 -24.93 -5.38
N LEU A 5 -7.05 -24.24 -4.70
CA LEU A 5 -5.64 -24.37 -5.06
C LEU A 5 -5.14 -25.82 -4.95
N ARG A 6 -5.51 -26.50 -3.88
CA ARG A 6 -5.10 -27.90 -3.68
C ARG A 6 -5.76 -28.86 -4.67
N GLU A 7 -6.98 -28.60 -5.09
CA GLU A 7 -7.68 -29.38 -6.14
C GLU A 7 -6.94 -29.34 -7.48
N ILE A 8 -6.25 -28.24 -7.79
CA ILE A 8 -5.41 -28.12 -8.98
C ILE A 8 -3.92 -28.48 -8.73
N GLY A 9 -3.62 -29.09 -7.58
CA GLY A 9 -2.29 -29.61 -7.26
C GLY A 9 -1.31 -28.57 -6.65
N ILE A 10 -1.77 -27.37 -6.25
CA ILE A 10 -0.94 -26.34 -5.65
C ILE A 10 -1.14 -26.33 -4.14
N GLN A 11 -0.04 -26.54 -3.39
CA GLN A 11 0.00 -26.34 -1.95
C GLN A 11 0.63 -24.98 -1.67
N PRO A 12 -0.09 -24.04 -1.02
CA PRO A 12 0.49 -22.75 -0.64
C PRO A 12 1.53 -22.94 0.48
N ASP A 13 2.61 -22.18 0.42
CA ASP A 13 3.62 -22.12 1.47
C ASP A 13 3.30 -21.06 2.53
N VAL A 14 2.64 -19.98 2.13
CA VAL A 14 2.27 -18.84 2.98
C VAL A 14 0.84 -18.43 2.70
N LEU A 15 0.13 -18.05 3.74
CA LEU A 15 -1.22 -17.49 3.66
C LEU A 15 -1.23 -16.07 4.20
N LEU A 16 -1.60 -15.11 3.37
CA LEU A 16 -1.90 -13.74 3.77
C LEU A 16 -3.41 -13.66 4.03
N CYS A 17 -3.78 -13.58 5.28
CA CYS A 17 -5.18 -13.55 5.71
C CYS A 17 -5.62 -12.10 5.93
N ARG A 18 -6.37 -11.56 4.97
CA ARG A 18 -6.92 -10.21 5.09
C ARG A 18 -8.07 -10.16 6.08
N SER A 19 -8.02 -9.21 7.02
CA SER A 19 -9.02 -9.02 8.06
C SER A 19 -8.97 -7.60 8.60
N GLU A 20 -10.05 -7.12 9.21
CA GLU A 20 -10.08 -5.80 9.87
C GLU A 20 -9.25 -5.78 11.16
N GLN A 21 -9.14 -6.91 11.83
CA GLN A 21 -8.43 -7.08 13.09
C GLN A 21 -7.33 -8.13 12.96
N PRO A 22 -6.24 -8.05 13.75
CA PRO A 22 -5.24 -9.10 13.80
C PRO A 22 -5.85 -10.46 14.13
N LEU A 23 -5.39 -11.50 13.46
CA LEU A 23 -5.85 -12.87 13.71
C LEU A 23 -5.48 -13.31 15.12
N PRO A 24 -6.45 -13.73 15.95
CA PRO A 24 -6.16 -14.37 17.22
C PRO A 24 -5.35 -15.67 17.03
N ASP A 25 -4.49 -16.00 17.98
CA ASP A 25 -3.63 -17.21 17.91
C ASP A 25 -4.45 -18.50 17.71
N GLY A 26 -5.63 -18.58 18.32
CA GLY A 26 -6.53 -19.73 18.14
C GLY A 26 -7.00 -19.91 16.70
N GLU A 27 -7.33 -18.82 16.03
CA GLU A 27 -7.77 -18.82 14.63
C GLU A 27 -6.58 -19.10 13.70
N ARG A 28 -5.41 -18.52 13.98
CA ARG A 28 -4.17 -18.77 13.24
C ARG A 28 -3.83 -20.24 13.25
N ARG A 29 -3.87 -20.92 14.44
CA ARG A 29 -3.64 -22.35 14.55
C ARG A 29 -4.64 -23.20 13.79
N LYS A 30 -5.92 -22.85 13.84
CA LYS A 30 -6.95 -23.55 13.05
C LYS A 30 -6.68 -23.43 11.55
N ILE A 31 -6.42 -22.21 11.05
CA ILE A 31 -6.10 -21.98 9.64
C ILE A 31 -4.88 -22.83 9.23
N ALA A 32 -3.81 -22.78 10.00
CA ALA A 32 -2.60 -23.55 9.76
C ALA A 32 -2.89 -25.07 9.65
N LEU A 33 -3.67 -25.61 10.58
CA LEU A 33 -4.05 -27.02 10.61
C LEU A 33 -4.85 -27.42 9.37
N PHE A 34 -5.93 -26.68 9.05
CA PHE A 34 -6.82 -27.02 7.93
C PHE A 34 -6.20 -26.79 6.56
N THR A 35 -5.23 -25.91 6.45
CA THR A 35 -4.57 -25.57 5.18
C THR A 35 -3.23 -26.29 4.99
N ASN A 36 -2.78 -27.04 5.99
CA ASN A 36 -1.48 -27.73 5.99
C ASN A 36 -0.29 -26.78 5.72
N VAL A 37 -0.30 -25.62 6.36
CA VAL A 37 0.83 -24.69 6.42
C VAL A 37 1.33 -24.54 7.85
N SER A 38 2.55 -24.08 8.04
CA SER A 38 3.05 -23.79 9.40
C SER A 38 2.29 -22.61 10.00
N GLU A 39 2.15 -22.58 11.33
CA GLU A 39 1.50 -21.46 12.02
C GLU A 39 2.20 -20.12 11.75
N LYS A 40 3.54 -20.14 11.61
CA LYS A 40 4.35 -18.98 11.23
C LYS A 40 4.05 -18.46 9.83
N ALA A 41 3.53 -19.32 8.95
CA ALA A 41 3.21 -18.98 7.56
C ALA A 41 1.78 -18.46 7.38
N VAL A 42 1.00 -18.36 8.45
CA VAL A 42 -0.31 -17.68 8.47
C VAL A 42 -0.11 -16.24 8.92
N ILE A 43 -0.04 -15.35 7.96
CA ILE A 43 0.25 -13.94 8.15
C ILE A 43 -1.07 -13.15 8.24
N SER A 44 -1.20 -12.32 9.26
CA SER A 44 -2.34 -11.42 9.40
C SER A 44 -2.13 -10.16 8.57
N ALA A 45 -2.91 -9.98 7.52
CA ALA A 45 -2.90 -8.80 6.66
C ALA A 45 -4.08 -7.90 7.02
N VAL A 46 -3.88 -7.05 8.04
CA VAL A 46 -4.91 -6.12 8.50
C VAL A 46 -5.04 -4.91 7.59
N ASP A 47 -6.22 -4.30 7.60
CA ASP A 47 -6.43 -3.02 6.93
C ASP A 47 -5.72 -1.92 7.74
N LEU A 48 -4.72 -1.29 7.13
CA LEU A 48 -3.96 -0.21 7.72
C LEU A 48 -4.44 1.14 7.18
N ASP A 49 -4.35 2.16 8.01
CA ASP A 49 -4.66 3.56 7.67
C ASP A 49 -3.73 4.14 6.58
N ASN A 50 -2.54 3.57 6.47
CA ASN A 50 -1.50 4.00 5.54
C ASN A 50 -0.84 2.78 4.88
N ILE A 51 -0.97 2.69 3.55
CA ILE A 51 -0.42 1.57 2.77
C ILE A 51 1.10 1.44 2.88
N TYR A 52 1.81 2.54 3.14
CA TYR A 52 3.26 2.53 3.31
C TYR A 52 3.71 1.82 4.60
N LYS A 53 2.80 1.56 5.56
CA LYS A 53 3.08 0.76 6.77
C LYS A 53 3.07 -0.76 6.50
N ILE A 54 2.51 -1.21 5.37
CA ILE A 54 2.36 -2.64 5.07
C ILE A 54 3.69 -3.40 5.11
N PRO A 55 4.81 -2.94 4.51
CA PRO A 55 6.08 -3.64 4.58
C PRO A 55 6.57 -3.84 6.01
N MET A 56 6.42 -2.84 6.87
CA MET A 56 6.77 -2.95 8.29
C MET A 56 5.91 -3.97 9.02
N TRP A 57 4.61 -3.97 8.75
CA TRP A 57 3.66 -4.91 9.33
C TRP A 57 3.97 -6.37 8.96
N LEU A 58 4.35 -6.60 7.71
CA LEU A 58 4.73 -7.92 7.21
C LEU A 58 6.09 -8.36 7.76
N HIS A 59 7.06 -7.43 7.85
CA HIS A 59 8.38 -7.68 8.45
C HIS A 59 8.27 -8.08 9.93
N GLN A 60 7.43 -7.41 10.72
CA GLN A 60 7.18 -7.75 12.12
C GLN A 60 6.68 -9.19 12.30
N GLN A 61 5.99 -9.73 11.31
CA GLN A 61 5.53 -11.11 11.28
C GLN A 61 6.54 -12.06 10.61
N GLN A 62 7.74 -11.58 10.30
CA GLN A 62 8.85 -12.36 9.70
C GLN A 62 8.51 -12.94 8.32
N LEU A 63 7.60 -12.30 7.55
CA LEU A 63 7.25 -12.79 6.22
C LEU A 63 8.45 -12.80 5.26
N ASP A 64 9.27 -11.77 5.28
CA ASP A 64 10.49 -11.64 4.48
C ASP A 64 11.48 -12.76 4.76
N GLN A 65 11.73 -13.08 6.04
CA GLN A 65 12.59 -14.19 6.44
C GLN A 65 12.02 -15.53 5.99
N LEU A 66 10.71 -15.73 6.14
CA LEU A 66 10.05 -16.95 5.70
C LEU A 66 10.15 -17.13 4.18
N VAL A 67 10.04 -16.05 3.40
CA VAL A 67 10.21 -16.11 1.94
C VAL A 67 11.65 -16.44 1.56
N VAL A 68 12.63 -15.82 2.22
CA VAL A 68 14.06 -16.12 2.01
C VAL A 68 14.34 -17.60 2.27
N GLU A 69 13.84 -18.14 3.38
CA GLU A 69 13.97 -19.56 3.75
C GLU A 69 13.32 -20.48 2.71
N ARG A 70 12.07 -20.19 2.32
CA ARG A 70 11.33 -21.01 1.34
C ARG A 70 11.98 -21.03 -0.03
N LEU A 71 12.56 -19.91 -0.45
CA LEU A 71 13.27 -19.79 -1.73
C LEU A 71 14.75 -20.19 -1.65
N ARG A 72 15.25 -20.59 -0.47
CA ARG A 72 16.65 -20.97 -0.22
C ARG A 72 17.65 -19.88 -0.61
N LEU A 73 17.34 -18.66 -0.21
CA LEU A 73 18.12 -17.46 -0.55
C LEU A 73 19.01 -16.97 0.61
N GLU A 74 19.17 -17.74 1.67
CA GLU A 74 19.86 -17.36 2.91
C GLU A 74 21.31 -16.92 2.65
N GLN A 75 21.98 -17.54 1.66
CA GLN A 75 23.35 -17.19 1.28
C GLN A 75 23.44 -15.89 0.46
N LYS A 76 22.33 -15.41 -0.10
CA LYS A 76 22.26 -14.23 -0.97
C LYS A 76 21.56 -13.05 -0.31
N ALA A 77 20.75 -13.30 0.70
CA ALA A 77 20.00 -12.28 1.42
C ALA A 77 20.82 -11.78 2.62
N ALA A 78 20.61 -10.54 2.99
CA ALA A 78 21.09 -10.03 4.28
C ALA A 78 20.40 -10.79 5.42
N PRO A 79 21.07 -10.99 6.56
CA PRO A 79 20.49 -11.69 7.70
C PRO A 79 19.19 -11.06 8.21
N THR A 80 19.05 -9.73 8.04
CA THR A 80 17.87 -8.95 8.41
C THR A 80 17.67 -7.88 7.36
N ALA A 81 16.42 -7.65 6.98
CA ALA A 81 16.10 -6.56 6.06
C ALA A 81 16.33 -5.21 6.74
N ASP A 82 17.05 -4.32 6.07
CA ASP A 82 17.15 -2.91 6.48
C ASP A 82 15.99 -2.13 5.88
N LEU A 83 15.05 -1.70 6.73
CA LEU A 83 13.89 -0.92 6.35
C LEU A 83 14.01 0.57 6.71
N SER A 84 15.21 1.05 7.00
CA SER A 84 15.44 2.44 7.43
C SER A 84 14.98 3.47 6.39
N GLU A 85 15.28 3.26 5.11
CA GLU A 85 14.80 4.13 4.02
C GLU A 85 13.27 4.08 3.88
N TRP A 86 12.67 2.90 4.08
CA TRP A 86 11.23 2.75 4.04
C TRP A 86 10.54 3.43 5.22
N LEU A 87 11.12 3.35 6.41
CA LEU A 87 10.64 4.10 7.58
C LEU A 87 10.64 5.61 7.35
N ALA A 88 11.65 6.14 6.63
CA ALA A 88 11.67 7.54 6.25
C ALA A 88 10.51 7.93 5.32
N VAL A 89 10.07 7.02 4.43
CA VAL A 89 8.87 7.22 3.59
C VAL A 89 7.60 7.25 4.44
N VAL A 90 7.48 6.34 5.41
CA VAL A 90 6.34 6.32 6.34
C VAL A 90 6.29 7.62 7.13
N ASP A 91 7.43 8.04 7.71
CA ASP A 91 7.52 9.29 8.46
C ASP A 91 7.15 10.52 7.60
N ALA A 92 7.65 10.60 6.37
CA ALA A 92 7.30 11.68 5.44
C ALA A 92 5.80 11.73 5.12
N SER A 93 5.14 10.56 5.05
CA SER A 93 3.70 10.49 4.79
C SER A 93 2.85 10.92 5.99
N GLU A 94 3.31 10.64 7.20
CA GLU A 94 2.58 10.94 8.45
C GLU A 94 2.86 12.34 8.97
N HIS A 95 4.10 12.83 8.77
CA HIS A 95 4.58 14.10 9.28
C HIS A 95 5.08 15.01 8.14
N PRO A 96 4.21 15.40 7.19
CA PRO A 96 4.58 16.39 6.18
C PRO A 96 4.88 17.73 6.84
N ILE A 97 5.86 18.44 6.30
CA ILE A 97 6.24 19.78 6.80
C ILE A 97 5.55 20.90 6.02
N ASP A 98 4.95 20.58 4.89
CA ASP A 98 4.28 21.51 3.99
C ASP A 98 3.09 20.85 3.30
N GLU A 99 2.28 21.64 2.61
CA GLU A 99 1.11 21.19 1.88
C GLU A 99 0.97 21.97 0.57
N VAL A 100 0.73 21.25 -0.52
CA VAL A 100 0.49 21.84 -1.84
C VAL A 100 -0.79 21.29 -2.44
N THR A 101 -1.53 22.14 -3.15
CA THR A 101 -2.73 21.77 -3.87
C THR A 101 -2.45 21.68 -5.36
N ILE A 102 -2.59 20.50 -5.93
CA ILE A 102 -2.38 20.24 -7.36
C ILE A 102 -3.75 19.98 -8.03
N ALA A 103 -4.07 20.75 -9.05
CA ALA A 103 -5.25 20.48 -9.87
C ALA A 103 -4.94 19.42 -10.93
N VAL A 104 -5.78 18.41 -11.00
CA VAL A 104 -5.82 17.48 -12.13
C VAL A 104 -7.03 17.84 -13.00
N VAL A 105 -6.74 18.47 -14.14
CA VAL A 105 -7.75 18.92 -15.09
C VAL A 105 -7.95 17.88 -16.17
N GLY A 106 -9.15 17.44 -16.39
CA GLY A 106 -9.46 16.43 -17.38
C GLY A 106 -10.93 16.34 -17.74
N LYS A 107 -11.27 15.30 -18.50
CA LYS A 107 -12.66 14.88 -18.73
C LYS A 107 -12.95 13.63 -17.90
N TYR A 108 -14.18 13.53 -17.40
CA TYR A 108 -14.62 12.37 -16.60
C TYR A 108 -13.78 12.17 -15.32
N VAL A 109 -13.40 13.25 -14.67
CA VAL A 109 -12.58 13.21 -13.44
C VAL A 109 -13.30 12.58 -12.26
N ASP A 110 -14.61 12.37 -12.35
CA ASP A 110 -15.38 11.58 -11.39
C ASP A 110 -14.94 10.10 -11.33
N HIS A 111 -14.37 9.57 -12.42
CA HIS A 111 -13.80 8.22 -12.47
C HIS A 111 -12.35 8.21 -11.98
N GLN A 112 -12.15 8.55 -10.72
CA GLN A 112 -10.81 8.69 -10.11
C GLN A 112 -9.94 7.44 -10.22
N ASP A 113 -10.53 6.26 -10.33
CA ASP A 113 -9.79 5.00 -10.51
C ASP A 113 -8.95 4.99 -11.79
N ALA A 114 -9.41 5.65 -12.85
CA ALA A 114 -8.65 5.77 -14.10
C ALA A 114 -7.37 6.62 -13.94
N TYR A 115 -7.35 7.51 -12.95
CA TYR A 115 -6.25 8.42 -12.67
C TYR A 115 -5.40 8.03 -11.46
N LYS A 116 -5.64 6.84 -10.90
CA LYS A 116 -4.97 6.38 -9.69
C LYS A 116 -3.45 6.43 -9.78
N SER A 117 -2.88 6.05 -10.93
CA SER A 117 -1.43 6.10 -11.14
C SER A 117 -0.87 7.52 -11.12
N VAL A 118 -1.59 8.48 -11.70
CA VAL A 118 -1.23 9.91 -11.68
C VAL A 118 -1.31 10.44 -10.24
N ALA A 119 -2.40 10.13 -9.54
CA ALA A 119 -2.58 10.52 -8.15
C ALA A 119 -1.45 10.00 -7.25
N GLU A 120 -1.08 8.73 -7.39
CA GLU A 120 0.02 8.14 -6.61
C GLU A 120 1.38 8.72 -7.01
N ALA A 121 1.63 8.99 -8.29
CA ALA A 121 2.87 9.64 -8.73
C ALA A 121 3.04 11.03 -8.11
N LEU A 122 1.98 11.82 -8.08
CA LEU A 122 1.99 13.15 -7.44
C LEU A 122 2.22 13.05 -5.93
N LYS A 123 1.56 12.11 -5.26
CA LYS A 123 1.80 11.84 -3.83
C LYS A 123 3.26 11.42 -3.56
N HIS A 124 3.83 10.54 -4.40
CA HIS A 124 5.24 10.14 -4.28
C HIS A 124 6.19 11.33 -4.44
N GLY A 125 5.89 12.25 -5.37
CA GLY A 125 6.63 13.51 -5.50
C GLY A 125 6.57 14.34 -4.21
N GLY A 126 5.39 14.43 -3.62
CA GLY A 126 5.18 15.09 -2.33
C GLY A 126 5.96 14.44 -1.19
N LEU A 127 5.93 13.11 -1.07
CA LEU A 127 6.69 12.37 -0.05
C LEU A 127 8.19 12.71 -0.12
N ARG A 128 8.75 12.78 -1.32
CA ARG A 128 10.15 13.15 -1.53
C ARG A 128 10.49 14.52 -0.98
N GLN A 129 9.55 15.47 -1.06
CA GLN A 129 9.69 16.84 -0.57
C GLN A 129 9.15 17.03 0.85
N ARG A 130 8.67 15.97 1.49
CA ARG A 130 7.93 16.03 2.78
C ARG A 130 6.71 16.95 2.72
N SER A 131 6.11 17.11 1.55
CA SER A 131 4.91 17.91 1.29
C SER A 131 3.68 17.02 1.14
N ARG A 132 2.60 17.39 1.80
CA ARG A 132 1.30 16.76 1.57
C ARG A 132 0.69 17.27 0.28
N VAL A 133 0.45 16.38 -0.67
CA VAL A 133 -0.22 16.73 -1.93
C VAL A 133 -1.72 16.56 -1.78
N LYS A 134 -2.45 17.66 -1.87
CA LYS A 134 -3.90 17.68 -2.04
C LYS A 134 -4.25 17.70 -3.52
N LEU A 135 -5.02 16.71 -3.97
CA LEU A 135 -5.47 16.68 -5.36
C LEU A 135 -6.85 17.31 -5.47
N LYS A 136 -6.99 18.27 -6.38
CA LYS A 136 -8.26 18.87 -6.75
C LYS A 136 -8.61 18.42 -8.17
N TRP A 137 -9.68 17.66 -8.30
CA TRP A 137 -10.17 17.18 -9.58
C TRP A 137 -11.09 18.21 -10.21
N LEU A 138 -10.79 18.60 -11.44
CA LEU A 138 -11.51 19.67 -12.15
C LEU A 138 -11.90 19.20 -13.56
N GLU A 139 -13.17 19.31 -13.89
CA GLU A 139 -13.63 19.11 -15.26
C GLU A 139 -13.15 20.28 -16.15
N SER A 140 -12.62 19.95 -17.32
CA SER A 140 -12.15 20.97 -18.27
C SER A 140 -13.28 21.94 -18.69
N GLU A 141 -14.51 21.44 -18.77
CA GLU A 141 -15.69 22.22 -19.11
C GLU A 141 -16.03 23.28 -18.04
N ASP A 142 -15.70 23.03 -16.76
CA ASP A 142 -15.88 24.02 -15.70
C ASP A 142 -14.95 25.22 -15.89
N ILE A 143 -13.73 24.97 -16.35
CA ILE A 143 -12.77 26.04 -16.64
C ILE A 143 -13.23 26.87 -17.83
N GLU A 144 -13.76 26.22 -18.86
CA GLU A 144 -14.35 26.95 -20.02
C GLU A 144 -15.57 27.78 -19.64
N ARG A 145 -16.42 27.27 -18.75
CA ARG A 145 -17.65 27.92 -18.33
C ARG A 145 -17.41 29.07 -17.33
N GLU A 146 -16.52 28.86 -16.35
CA GLU A 146 -16.39 29.77 -15.21
C GLU A 146 -15.13 30.65 -15.26
N GLY A 147 -14.20 30.33 -16.16
CA GLY A 147 -12.92 31.03 -16.31
C GLY A 147 -11.81 30.45 -15.43
N ALA A 148 -10.59 30.41 -15.97
CA ALA A 148 -9.42 29.83 -15.32
C ALA A 148 -9.09 30.52 -13.99
N ASP A 149 -9.11 31.84 -13.94
CA ASP A 149 -8.75 32.63 -12.75
C ASP A 149 -9.61 32.27 -11.53
N LYS A 150 -10.88 31.95 -11.77
CA LYS A 150 -11.82 31.56 -10.70
C LYS A 150 -11.64 30.14 -10.26
N VAL A 151 -11.57 29.19 -11.22
CA VAL A 151 -11.56 27.76 -10.95
C VAL A 151 -10.20 27.32 -10.37
N LEU A 152 -9.11 27.96 -10.79
CA LEU A 152 -7.75 27.65 -10.37
C LEU A 152 -7.27 28.52 -9.18
N ALA A 153 -8.13 29.33 -8.60
CA ALA A 153 -7.78 30.12 -7.44
C ALA A 153 -7.31 29.22 -6.26
N GLY A 154 -6.15 29.53 -5.70
CA GLY A 154 -5.55 28.78 -4.60
C GLY A 154 -4.99 27.42 -4.99
N ILE A 155 -4.68 27.19 -6.27
CA ILE A 155 -3.98 26.02 -6.79
C ILE A 155 -2.50 26.36 -6.94
N ASP A 156 -1.63 25.48 -6.42
CA ASP A 156 -0.18 25.65 -6.47
C ASP A 156 0.44 25.08 -7.75
N GLY A 157 -0.26 24.13 -8.40
CA GLY A 157 0.17 23.51 -9.65
C GLY A 157 -0.96 22.79 -10.40
N ILE A 158 -0.77 22.56 -11.69
CA ILE A 158 -1.72 21.89 -12.60
C ILE A 158 -0.97 20.79 -13.33
#